data_db6c061c3cff5120a2cfad4bd055c434
#
_entry.id   db6c061c3cff5120a2cfad4bd055c434
#
_cell.length_a   1.000
_cell.length_b   1.000
_cell.length_c   1.000
_cell.angle_alpha   90.00
_cell.angle_beta   90.00
_cell.angle_gamma   90.00
#
_symmetry.space_group_name_H-M   'P 1'
#
loop_
_entity.id
_entity.type
_entity.pdbx_description
1 polymer ?
#
loop_
_entity_poly.entity_id
_entity_poly.type
_entity_poly.pdbx_seq_one_letter_code
_entity_poly.pdbx_strand_id
1 'polypeptide(L)'
;MRGARSRNWLILAAALAIASVVCGPIARAQIPGQEANGGPKPDRRYDNGPLTEADFRGKTPTEGELAGSPFQAFLFSDIIWSSQYRSAGRGRTVSAFLTQFEATAVSNPAKSWNHWGKKNPDLLDHEQGHFDITQIHAQRLELKMRKLLAAKKPPAGTGESEASAVESLNALLDKECRAAKAASDEENHEYDRLTVHGGELEKQRELRHVHQETLKKLAAELKAVKKS
;
A
#
# COMPACT_ATOMS: atom_id res chain seq x y z
N MET A 1 -68.61 -50.63 15.88
CA MET A 1 -67.56 -50.16 16.83
C MET A 1 -66.29 -49.85 16.08
N ARG A 2 -65.99 -48.59 15.88
CA ARG A 2 -64.81 -48.14 15.05
C ARG A 2 -63.79 -47.52 15.98
N GLY A 3 -62.56 -48.17 16.08
CA GLY A 3 -61.50 -47.73 16.88
C GLY A 3 -60.74 -46.57 16.15
N ALA A 4 -60.60 -45.46 16.87
CA ALA A 4 -59.77 -44.31 16.43
C ALA A 4 -58.30 -44.57 16.63
N ARG A 5 -57.49 -44.48 15.58
CA ARG A 5 -56.01 -44.49 15.64
C ARG A 5 -55.56 -43.06 15.85
N SER A 6 -54.92 -42.81 16.99
CA SER A 6 -54.23 -41.60 17.30
C SER A 6 -52.89 -41.58 16.51
N ARG A 7 -52.69 -40.58 15.65
CA ARG A 7 -51.44 -40.32 14.96
C ARG A 7 -50.62 -39.38 15.82
N ASN A 8 -49.57 -39.92 16.45
CA ASN A 8 -48.54 -39.11 17.13
C ASN A 8 -47.71 -38.37 16.09
N TRP A 9 -47.78 -37.07 16.08
CA TRP A 9 -46.88 -36.19 15.36
C TRP A 9 -45.66 -35.91 16.24
N LEU A 10 -44.56 -36.56 15.93
CA LEU A 10 -43.23 -36.20 16.46
C LEU A 10 -42.78 -34.90 15.77
N ILE A 11 -42.84 -33.81 16.52
CA ILE A 11 -42.25 -32.53 16.10
C ILE A 11 -40.75 -32.65 16.35
N LEU A 12 -39.98 -32.82 15.27
CA LEU A 12 -38.53 -32.72 15.30
C LEU A 12 -38.19 -31.22 15.44
N ALA A 13 -37.80 -30.80 16.65
CA ALA A 13 -37.24 -29.49 16.88
C ALA A 13 -35.79 -29.51 16.33
N ALA A 14 -35.60 -28.92 15.16
CA ALA A 14 -34.25 -28.65 14.65
C ALA A 14 -33.60 -27.53 15.50
N ALA A 15 -32.69 -27.91 16.36
CA ALA A 15 -31.88 -26.96 17.11
C ALA A 15 -30.94 -26.25 16.14
N LEU A 16 -31.28 -25.01 15.80
CA LEU A 16 -30.36 -24.11 15.04
C LEU A 16 -29.23 -23.73 15.98
N ALA A 17 -28.09 -24.41 15.87
CA ALA A 17 -26.87 -24.00 16.55
C ALA A 17 -26.39 -22.69 15.91
N ILE A 18 -26.74 -21.56 16.53
CA ILE A 18 -26.14 -20.26 16.24
C ILE A 18 -24.68 -20.34 16.71
N ALA A 19 -23.76 -20.60 15.81
CA ALA A 19 -22.34 -20.46 16.09
C ALA A 19 -22.07 -18.99 16.38
N SER A 20 -21.96 -18.64 17.66
CA SER A 20 -21.50 -17.34 18.11
C SER A 20 -20.09 -17.15 17.57
N VAL A 21 -19.93 -16.36 16.53
CA VAL A 21 -18.62 -15.87 16.08
C VAL A 21 -18.14 -14.95 17.18
N VAL A 22 -17.22 -15.43 18.00
CA VAL A 22 -16.51 -14.58 18.97
C VAL A 22 -15.67 -13.62 18.14
N CYS A 23 -16.17 -12.40 18.00
CA CYS A 23 -15.42 -11.29 17.43
C CYS A 23 -14.31 -10.94 18.44
N GLY A 24 -13.09 -11.45 18.22
CA GLY A 24 -11.94 -11.06 18.98
C GLY A 24 -11.61 -9.58 18.77
N PRO A 25 -10.83 -8.95 19.67
CA PRO A 25 -10.49 -7.54 19.56
C PRO A 25 -9.82 -7.27 18.22
N ILE A 26 -10.18 -6.15 17.58
CA ILE A 26 -9.55 -5.67 16.35
C ILE A 26 -8.13 -5.24 16.72
N ALA A 27 -7.14 -6.11 16.49
CA ALA A 27 -5.76 -5.76 16.66
C ALA A 27 -5.30 -4.90 15.47
N ARG A 28 -4.74 -3.76 15.78
CA ARG A 28 -4.14 -2.86 14.78
C ARG A 28 -2.71 -3.32 14.57
N ALA A 29 -2.39 -3.91 13.42
CA ALA A 29 -1.01 -4.23 13.08
C ALA A 29 -0.23 -2.91 12.96
N GLN A 30 0.79 -2.73 13.82
CA GLN A 30 1.73 -1.62 13.67
C GLN A 30 2.63 -1.87 12.46
N ILE A 31 2.90 -0.82 11.71
CA ILE A 31 3.82 -0.85 10.56
C ILE A 31 5.21 -1.26 11.09
N PRO A 32 5.83 -2.32 10.55
CA PRO A 32 7.23 -2.62 10.87
C PRO A 32 8.10 -1.44 10.42
N GLY A 33 8.72 -0.73 11.36
CA GLY A 33 9.65 0.38 11.07
C GLY A 33 9.35 1.73 11.72
N GLN A 34 8.25 1.89 12.47
CA GLN A 34 8.07 3.07 13.31
C GLN A 34 8.63 2.85 14.72
N GLU A 35 9.95 3.00 14.89
CA GLU A 35 10.54 3.21 16.20
C GLU A 35 10.25 4.66 16.65
N ALA A 36 9.38 4.78 17.64
CA ALA A 36 9.23 6.00 18.40
C ALA A 36 10.44 6.11 19.34
N ASN A 37 11.50 6.81 18.92
CA ASN A 37 12.46 7.50 19.80
C ASN A 37 13.64 8.02 18.99
N GLY A 38 13.70 9.36 18.78
CA GLY A 38 14.92 10.07 18.38
C GLY A 38 15.49 9.74 16.98
N GLY A 39 14.78 8.98 16.19
CA GLY A 39 15.14 8.61 14.82
C GLY A 39 15.00 9.76 13.82
N PRO A 40 15.49 9.60 12.57
CA PRO A 40 15.35 10.59 11.52
C PRO A 40 13.90 11.01 11.38
N LYS A 41 13.66 12.31 11.07
CA LYS A 41 12.32 12.86 10.87
C LYS A 41 11.48 11.90 10.00
N PRO A 42 10.18 11.70 10.35
CA PRO A 42 9.32 10.73 9.66
C PRO A 42 9.35 10.94 8.16
N ASP A 43 9.27 9.84 7.43
CA ASP A 43 9.17 9.86 5.98
C ASP A 43 8.00 10.75 5.56
N ARG A 44 8.20 11.53 4.51
CA ARG A 44 7.18 12.40 3.96
C ARG A 44 6.18 11.56 3.17
N ARG A 45 4.91 11.65 3.52
CA ARG A 45 3.83 10.96 2.82
C ARG A 45 3.38 11.76 1.59
N TYR A 46 2.84 11.07 0.59
CA TYR A 46 2.35 11.70 -0.63
C TYR A 46 1.20 12.69 -0.38
N ASP A 47 0.32 12.40 0.58
CA ASP A 47 -0.80 13.26 0.96
C ASP A 47 -0.40 14.56 1.70
N ASN A 48 0.87 14.74 2.04
CA ASN A 48 1.39 16.02 2.53
C ASN A 48 1.55 17.09 1.43
N GLY A 49 1.17 16.79 0.20
CA GLY A 49 1.23 17.71 -0.93
C GLY A 49 2.48 17.54 -1.81
N PRO A 50 2.72 18.43 -2.78
CA PRO A 50 3.85 18.36 -3.69
C PRO A 50 5.20 18.43 -2.99
N LEU A 51 6.23 17.82 -3.58
CA LEU A 51 7.61 17.93 -3.11
C LEU A 51 8.09 19.39 -3.13
N THR A 52 8.96 19.68 -2.20
CA THR A 52 9.67 20.97 -2.09
C THR A 52 11.17 20.72 -1.96
N GLU A 53 11.99 21.74 -2.15
CA GLU A 53 13.44 21.63 -1.94
C GLU A 53 13.80 21.14 -0.51
N ALA A 54 12.96 21.44 0.48
CA ALA A 54 13.16 20.98 1.86
C ALA A 54 13.01 19.46 2.05
N ASP A 55 12.53 18.76 1.03
CA ASP A 55 12.40 17.30 1.02
C ASP A 55 13.68 16.57 0.55
N PHE A 56 14.73 17.33 0.21
CA PHE A 56 16.03 16.83 -0.23
C PHE A 56 17.13 17.26 0.76
N ARG A 57 17.28 16.48 1.84
CA ARG A 57 18.20 16.80 2.96
C ARG A 57 19.33 15.80 3.09
N GLY A 58 19.38 14.80 2.21
CA GLY A 58 20.48 13.84 2.15
C GLY A 58 21.79 14.51 1.77
N LYS A 59 22.87 13.85 2.10
CA LYS A 59 24.20 14.29 1.69
C LYS A 59 24.30 14.21 0.16
N THR A 60 24.50 15.35 -0.49
CA THR A 60 24.78 15.39 -1.92
C THR A 60 26.12 14.71 -2.19
N PRO A 61 26.20 13.75 -3.14
CA PRO A 61 27.49 13.19 -3.56
C PRO A 61 28.43 14.27 -4.06
N THR A 62 29.73 14.04 -3.91
CA THR A 62 30.77 14.96 -4.44
C THR A 62 30.82 14.90 -5.96
N GLU A 63 31.36 15.93 -6.61
CA GLU A 63 31.56 15.93 -8.06
C GLU A 63 32.35 14.70 -8.56
N GLY A 64 33.31 14.21 -7.78
CA GLY A 64 34.06 13.01 -8.10
C GLY A 64 33.23 11.73 -8.04
N GLU A 65 32.29 11.64 -7.08
CA GLU A 65 31.33 10.53 -6.96
C GLU A 65 30.25 10.56 -8.06
N LEU A 66 29.95 11.75 -8.59
CA LEU A 66 29.00 11.95 -9.71
C LEU A 66 29.71 11.96 -11.08
N ALA A 67 31.03 11.80 -11.14
CA ALA A 67 31.76 11.87 -12.39
C ALA A 67 31.21 10.88 -13.43
N GLY A 68 30.69 11.42 -14.53
CA GLY A 68 30.02 10.65 -15.59
C GLY A 68 28.57 10.22 -15.28
N SER A 69 28.02 10.63 -14.14
CA SER A 69 26.59 10.40 -13.82
C SER A 69 25.72 11.53 -14.38
N PRO A 70 24.59 11.22 -15.02
CA PRO A 70 23.63 12.24 -15.45
C PRO A 70 22.79 12.80 -14.30
N PHE A 71 22.86 12.20 -13.10
CA PHE A 71 21.99 12.55 -11.98
C PHE A 71 22.41 13.86 -11.32
N GLN A 72 21.46 14.79 -11.23
CA GLN A 72 21.60 16.04 -10.48
C GLN A 72 20.72 16.07 -9.21
N ALA A 73 19.82 15.12 -9.07
CA ALA A 73 19.00 14.89 -7.89
C ALA A 73 18.69 13.40 -7.76
N PHE A 74 18.21 13.02 -6.61
CA PHE A 74 17.73 11.67 -6.34
C PHE A 74 16.64 11.71 -5.27
N LEU A 75 15.47 11.22 -5.60
CA LEU A 75 14.39 11.01 -4.67
C LEU A 75 14.38 9.56 -4.18
N PHE A 76 14.61 9.35 -2.89
CA PHE A 76 14.32 8.07 -2.28
C PHE A 76 12.84 7.98 -1.97
N SER A 77 12.10 7.14 -2.68
CA SER A 77 10.68 6.87 -2.43
C SER A 77 10.42 5.40 -2.22
N ASP A 78 9.37 5.10 -1.45
CA ASP A 78 8.96 3.73 -1.14
C ASP A 78 7.44 3.65 -0.96
N ILE A 79 6.89 2.43 -0.96
CA ILE A 79 5.48 2.16 -0.66
C ILE A 79 5.37 1.60 0.74
N ILE A 80 4.62 2.30 1.61
CA ILE A 80 4.24 1.78 2.92
C ILE A 80 2.77 1.37 2.92
N TRP A 81 2.44 0.43 3.81
CA TRP A 81 1.08 -0.05 3.96
C TRP A 81 0.70 -0.23 5.43
N SER A 82 -0.60 -0.20 5.68
CA SER A 82 -1.20 -0.60 6.96
C SER A 82 -2.39 -1.50 6.72
N SER A 83 -2.67 -2.38 7.65
CA SER A 83 -3.80 -3.31 7.56
C SER A 83 -4.51 -3.48 8.89
N GLN A 84 -5.79 -3.90 8.81
CA GLN A 84 -6.52 -4.47 9.92
C GLN A 84 -6.97 -5.87 9.55
N TYR A 85 -7.11 -6.74 10.55
CA TYR A 85 -7.55 -8.12 10.35
C TYR A 85 -8.53 -8.52 11.45
N ARG A 86 -9.24 -9.62 11.20
CA ARG A 86 -9.97 -10.40 12.20
C ARG A 86 -9.47 -11.83 12.18
N SER A 87 -9.41 -12.47 13.33
CA SER A 87 -9.09 -13.88 13.42
C SER A 87 -10.34 -14.74 13.68
N ALA A 88 -10.28 -15.99 13.23
CA ALA A 88 -11.29 -17.00 13.52
C ALA A 88 -10.61 -18.37 13.64
N GLY A 89 -10.92 -19.11 14.70
CA GLY A 89 -10.40 -20.46 14.91
C GLY A 89 -11.40 -21.54 14.51
N ARG A 90 -10.90 -22.64 13.92
CA ARG A 90 -11.67 -23.86 13.70
C ARG A 90 -10.78 -25.09 14.01
N GLY A 91 -11.06 -25.77 15.10
CA GLY A 91 -10.26 -26.90 15.56
C GLY A 91 -8.85 -26.42 15.96
N ARG A 92 -7.82 -27.01 15.34
CA ARG A 92 -6.41 -26.62 15.57
C ARG A 92 -5.89 -25.54 14.63
N THR A 93 -6.74 -25.00 13.76
CA THR A 93 -6.33 -24.01 12.77
C THR A 93 -6.98 -22.66 13.09
N VAL A 94 -6.18 -21.62 13.11
CA VAL A 94 -6.59 -20.21 13.18
C VAL A 94 -6.36 -19.57 11.83
N SER A 95 -7.30 -18.72 11.40
CA SER A 95 -7.17 -17.92 10.19
C SER A 95 -7.25 -16.44 10.55
N ALA A 96 -6.36 -15.63 10.00
CA ALA A 96 -6.39 -14.18 10.04
C ALA A 96 -6.86 -13.66 8.68
N PHE A 97 -7.95 -12.92 8.64
CA PHE A 97 -8.56 -12.39 7.43
C PHE A 97 -8.37 -10.88 7.38
N LEU A 98 -7.86 -10.37 6.28
CA LEU A 98 -7.78 -8.94 6.04
C LEU A 98 -9.17 -8.31 6.12
N THR A 99 -9.29 -7.16 6.79
CA THR A 99 -10.54 -6.38 6.89
C THR A 99 -10.39 -4.97 6.38
N GLN A 100 -9.18 -4.41 6.44
CA GLN A 100 -8.85 -3.09 5.88
C GLN A 100 -7.42 -3.11 5.38
N PHE A 101 -7.18 -2.36 4.30
CA PHE A 101 -5.84 -2.16 3.74
C PHE A 101 -5.72 -0.75 3.18
N GLU A 102 -4.63 -0.10 3.49
CA GLU A 102 -4.26 1.22 2.97
C GLU A 102 -2.80 1.19 2.53
N ALA A 103 -2.49 1.82 1.41
CA ALA A 103 -1.12 1.96 0.93
C ALA A 103 -0.89 3.39 0.42
N THR A 104 0.31 3.90 0.62
CA THR A 104 0.71 5.22 0.15
C THR A 104 2.20 5.27 -0.13
N ALA A 105 2.59 6.16 -1.05
CA ALA A 105 3.99 6.49 -1.25
C ALA A 105 4.51 7.37 -0.10
N VAL A 106 5.75 7.12 0.26
CA VAL A 106 6.54 7.97 1.16
C VAL A 106 7.86 8.32 0.49
N SER A 107 8.41 9.48 0.82
CA SER A 107 9.80 9.81 0.52
C SER A 107 10.61 9.95 1.80
N ASN A 108 11.89 9.61 1.74
CA ASN A 108 12.81 9.82 2.86
C ASN A 108 13.72 11.02 2.59
N PRO A 109 13.44 12.18 3.20
CA PRO A 109 14.21 13.38 2.94
C PRO A 109 15.70 13.29 3.31
N ALA A 110 16.07 12.43 4.26
CA ALA A 110 17.45 12.24 4.65
C ALA A 110 18.26 11.37 3.66
N LYS A 111 17.56 10.60 2.81
CA LYS A 111 18.14 9.80 1.73
C LYS A 111 18.02 10.45 0.36
N SER A 112 17.15 11.47 0.24
CA SER A 112 16.94 12.23 -0.99
C SER A 112 17.89 13.42 -1.02
N TRP A 113 18.57 13.63 -2.13
CA TRP A 113 19.55 14.70 -2.29
C TRP A 113 19.39 15.42 -3.62
N ASN A 114 19.92 16.63 -3.70
CA ASN A 114 20.00 17.43 -4.92
C ASN A 114 21.36 18.10 -5.03
N HIS A 115 21.75 18.41 -6.26
CA HIS A 115 22.99 19.12 -6.60
C HIS A 115 22.70 20.41 -7.38
N TRP A 116 21.46 20.87 -7.41
CA TRP A 116 21.15 22.14 -8.04
C TRP A 116 21.54 23.32 -7.14
N GLY A 117 22.65 23.98 -7.45
CA GLY A 117 23.13 25.15 -6.68
C GLY A 117 22.21 26.37 -6.71
N LYS A 118 21.15 26.36 -7.53
CA LYS A 118 20.08 27.33 -7.61
C LYS A 118 18.75 26.58 -7.79
N LYS A 119 17.63 27.23 -7.43
CA LYS A 119 16.30 26.69 -7.66
C LYS A 119 16.14 26.18 -9.09
N ASN A 120 15.84 24.93 -9.23
CA ASN A 120 15.56 24.30 -10.52
C ASN A 120 14.17 23.66 -10.49
N PRO A 121 13.11 24.44 -10.83
CA PRO A 121 11.74 23.97 -10.77
C PRO A 121 11.46 22.81 -11.73
N ASP A 122 12.15 22.74 -12.87
CA ASP A 122 11.95 21.65 -13.83
C ASP A 122 12.50 20.33 -13.32
N LEU A 123 13.62 20.37 -12.60
CA LEU A 123 14.20 19.18 -11.97
C LEU A 123 13.38 18.76 -10.73
N LEU A 124 12.86 19.73 -9.95
CA LEU A 124 11.95 19.42 -8.84
C LEU A 124 10.64 18.79 -9.36
N ASP A 125 10.12 19.25 -10.50
CA ASP A 125 8.96 18.64 -11.14
C ASP A 125 9.28 17.23 -11.68
N HIS A 126 10.52 16.99 -12.15
CA HIS A 126 11.01 15.66 -12.51
C HIS A 126 10.96 14.70 -11.31
N GLU A 127 11.53 15.09 -10.17
CA GLU A 127 11.50 14.30 -8.94
C GLU A 127 10.07 14.06 -8.42
N GLN A 128 9.19 15.05 -8.60
CA GLN A 128 7.75 14.86 -8.34
C GLN A 128 7.16 13.77 -9.24
N GLY A 129 7.64 13.62 -10.48
CA GLY A 129 7.25 12.54 -11.39
C GLY A 129 7.55 11.16 -10.81
N HIS A 130 8.71 10.96 -10.23
CA HIS A 130 9.07 9.74 -9.52
C HIS A 130 8.15 9.46 -8.32
N PHE A 131 7.81 10.50 -7.56
CA PHE A 131 6.91 10.37 -6.43
C PHE A 131 5.48 10.01 -6.85
N ASP A 132 5.00 10.60 -7.96
CA ASP A 132 3.69 10.30 -8.54
C ASP A 132 3.61 8.84 -9.02
N ILE A 133 4.66 8.33 -9.69
CA ILE A 133 4.76 6.92 -10.12
C ILE A 133 4.66 6.01 -8.90
N THR A 134 5.42 6.28 -7.84
CA THR A 134 5.37 5.49 -6.61
C THR A 134 3.96 5.49 -6.00
N GLN A 135 3.28 6.64 -5.99
CA GLN A 135 1.90 6.75 -5.49
C GLN A 135 0.88 6.03 -6.38
N ILE A 136 1.07 6.02 -7.70
CA ILE A 136 0.23 5.26 -8.63
C ILE A 136 0.27 3.77 -8.28
N HIS A 137 1.46 3.22 -8.05
CA HIS A 137 1.62 1.81 -7.68
C HIS A 137 1.07 1.52 -6.28
N ALA A 138 1.22 2.42 -5.33
CA ALA A 138 0.59 2.31 -4.01
C ALA A 138 -0.94 2.26 -4.11
N GLN A 139 -1.55 3.16 -4.89
CA GLN A 139 -3.00 3.18 -5.10
C GLN A 139 -3.52 1.96 -5.88
N ARG A 140 -2.76 1.47 -6.87
CA ARG A 140 -3.09 0.21 -7.59
C ARG A 140 -3.11 -0.98 -6.62
N LEU A 141 -2.13 -1.08 -5.73
CA LEU A 141 -2.07 -2.11 -4.69
C LEU A 141 -3.27 -2.00 -3.74
N GLU A 142 -3.55 -0.81 -3.23
CA GLU A 142 -4.69 -0.56 -2.35
C GLU A 142 -6.02 -0.93 -3.02
N LEU A 143 -6.21 -0.52 -4.27
CA LEU A 143 -7.41 -0.82 -5.05
C LEU A 143 -7.59 -2.33 -5.27
N LYS A 144 -6.50 -3.06 -5.55
CA LYS A 144 -6.51 -4.53 -5.63
C LYS A 144 -7.03 -5.15 -4.34
N MET A 145 -6.50 -4.75 -3.18
CA MET A 145 -6.91 -5.28 -1.89
C MET A 145 -8.36 -4.93 -1.55
N ARG A 146 -8.78 -3.69 -1.79
CA ARG A 146 -10.16 -3.26 -1.56
C ARG A 146 -11.16 -4.01 -2.46
N LYS A 147 -10.83 -4.28 -3.73
CA LYS A 147 -11.67 -5.10 -4.63
C LYS A 147 -11.82 -6.54 -4.11
N LEU A 148 -10.77 -7.14 -3.55
CA LEU A 148 -10.84 -8.47 -2.93
C LEU A 148 -11.76 -8.47 -1.69
N LEU A 149 -11.68 -7.44 -0.86
CA LEU A 149 -12.55 -7.25 0.31
C LEU A 149 -14.01 -7.10 -0.12
N ALA A 150 -14.31 -6.24 -1.08
CA ALA A 150 -15.65 -6.03 -1.61
C ALA A 150 -16.24 -7.32 -2.24
N ALA A 151 -15.43 -8.12 -2.91
CA ALA A 151 -15.82 -9.42 -3.47
C ALA A 151 -15.98 -10.53 -2.41
N LYS A 152 -15.85 -10.23 -1.10
CA LYS A 152 -15.87 -11.19 0.01
C LYS A 152 -14.84 -12.32 -0.13
N LYS A 153 -13.70 -12.01 -0.74
CA LYS A 153 -12.55 -12.90 -0.91
C LYS A 153 -11.29 -12.28 -0.25
N PRO A 154 -11.35 -11.97 1.06
CA PRO A 154 -10.24 -11.29 1.72
C PRO A 154 -8.99 -12.16 1.68
N PRO A 155 -7.81 -11.56 1.47
CA PRO A 155 -6.55 -12.23 1.76
C PRO A 155 -6.57 -12.79 3.17
N ALA A 156 -6.04 -14.00 3.33
CA ALA A 156 -6.01 -14.68 4.62
C ALA A 156 -4.68 -15.41 4.85
N GLY A 157 -4.22 -15.37 6.08
CA GLY A 157 -3.15 -16.22 6.57
C GLY A 157 -3.71 -17.31 7.49
N THR A 158 -3.03 -18.42 7.62
CA THR A 158 -3.42 -19.56 8.47
C THR A 158 -2.26 -20.01 9.33
N GLY A 159 -2.55 -20.53 10.51
CA GLY A 159 -1.57 -21.05 11.45
C GLY A 159 -2.21 -21.85 12.59
N GLU A 160 -1.40 -22.38 13.48
CA GLU A 160 -1.86 -23.09 14.69
C GLU A 160 -2.23 -22.11 15.83
N SER A 161 -1.86 -20.85 15.69
CA SER A 161 -2.16 -19.77 16.64
C SER A 161 -2.55 -18.50 15.85
N GLU A 162 -3.15 -17.53 16.55
CA GLU A 162 -3.42 -16.22 15.96
C GLU A 162 -2.13 -15.56 15.48
N ALA A 163 -1.05 -15.62 16.26
CA ALA A 163 0.24 -15.01 15.88
C ALA A 163 0.78 -15.59 14.57
N SER A 164 0.80 -16.92 14.41
CA SER A 164 1.27 -17.57 13.18
C SER A 164 0.35 -17.31 11.98
N ALA A 165 -0.97 -17.20 12.22
CA ALA A 165 -1.91 -16.84 11.16
C ALA A 165 -1.72 -15.38 10.68
N VAL A 166 -1.46 -14.45 11.60
CA VAL A 166 -1.16 -13.05 11.30
C VAL A 166 0.18 -12.92 10.57
N GLU A 167 1.21 -13.65 11.01
CA GLU A 167 2.50 -13.69 10.32
C GLU A 167 2.36 -14.18 8.88
N SER A 168 1.58 -15.25 8.66
CA SER A 168 1.26 -15.76 7.33
C SER A 168 0.52 -14.73 6.46
N LEU A 169 -0.45 -13.98 7.04
CA LEU A 169 -1.13 -12.89 6.33
C LEU A 169 -0.15 -11.76 5.97
N ASN A 170 0.67 -11.33 6.92
CA ASN A 170 1.66 -10.27 6.70
C ASN A 170 2.66 -10.66 5.61
N ALA A 171 3.16 -11.89 5.60
CA ALA A 171 4.06 -12.37 4.55
C ALA A 171 3.42 -12.31 3.14
N LEU A 172 2.11 -12.57 3.04
CA LEU A 172 1.35 -12.41 1.80
C LEU A 172 1.26 -10.95 1.39
N LEU A 173 0.91 -10.05 2.32
CA LEU A 173 0.80 -8.61 2.07
C LEU A 173 2.17 -8.00 1.70
N ASP A 174 3.24 -8.39 2.38
CA ASP A 174 4.60 -7.99 2.05
C ASP A 174 5.03 -8.43 0.65
N LYS A 175 4.65 -9.63 0.23
CA LYS A 175 4.91 -10.10 -1.13
C LYS A 175 4.24 -9.20 -2.17
N GLU A 176 2.99 -8.83 -1.94
CA GLU A 176 2.24 -7.93 -2.82
C GLU A 176 2.84 -6.52 -2.83
N CYS A 177 3.27 -6.01 -1.68
CA CYS A 177 3.94 -4.72 -1.57
C CYS A 177 5.27 -4.71 -2.33
N ARG A 178 6.11 -5.75 -2.17
CA ARG A 178 7.36 -5.90 -2.94
C ARG A 178 7.11 -5.96 -4.44
N ALA A 179 6.06 -6.62 -4.89
CA ALA A 179 5.72 -6.67 -6.30
C ALA A 179 5.30 -5.28 -6.83
N ALA A 180 4.50 -4.52 -6.06
CA ALA A 180 4.12 -3.16 -6.40
C ALA A 180 5.34 -2.22 -6.44
N LYS A 181 6.26 -2.37 -5.48
CA LYS A 181 7.52 -1.61 -5.45
C LYS A 181 8.40 -1.90 -6.66
N ALA A 182 8.59 -3.17 -7.01
CA ALA A 182 9.38 -3.56 -8.17
C ALA A 182 8.81 -2.99 -9.48
N ALA A 183 7.47 -3.01 -9.63
CA ALA A 183 6.81 -2.39 -10.78
C ALA A 183 6.96 -0.86 -10.79
N SER A 184 6.94 -0.22 -9.61
CA SER A 184 7.24 1.21 -9.47
C SER A 184 8.67 1.53 -9.87
N ASP A 185 9.64 0.72 -9.47
CA ASP A 185 11.06 0.94 -9.80
C ASP A 185 11.29 0.82 -11.31
N GLU A 186 10.67 -0.15 -11.97
CA GLU A 186 10.75 -0.31 -13.43
C GLU A 186 10.14 0.91 -14.16
N GLU A 187 8.95 1.38 -13.73
CA GLU A 187 8.31 2.57 -14.34
C GLU A 187 9.14 3.84 -14.08
N ASN A 188 9.80 3.95 -12.92
CA ASN A 188 10.73 5.05 -12.60
C ASN A 188 11.97 5.04 -13.51
N HIS A 189 12.57 3.88 -13.76
CA HIS A 189 13.69 3.76 -14.70
C HIS A 189 13.29 4.13 -16.12
N GLU A 190 12.09 3.73 -16.55
CA GLU A 190 11.58 4.09 -17.88
C GLU A 190 11.29 5.59 -17.97
N TYR A 191 10.76 6.20 -16.90
CA TYR A 191 10.55 7.65 -16.82
C TYR A 191 11.87 8.42 -16.98
N ASP A 192 12.93 8.02 -16.26
CA ASP A 192 14.27 8.58 -16.39
C ASP A 192 14.80 8.47 -17.82
N ARG A 193 14.66 7.29 -18.42
CA ARG A 193 15.11 7.03 -19.79
C ARG A 193 14.39 7.93 -20.81
N LEU A 194 13.07 8.09 -20.68
CA LEU A 194 12.25 8.87 -21.59
C LEU A 194 12.42 10.38 -21.43
N THR A 195 12.72 10.85 -20.22
CA THR A 195 12.91 12.26 -19.92
C THR A 195 14.38 12.67 -19.94
N VAL A 196 15.30 11.73 -20.21
CA VAL A 196 16.75 11.95 -20.12
C VAL A 196 17.11 12.62 -18.79
N HIS A 197 16.62 12.02 -17.68
CA HIS A 197 16.80 12.52 -16.31
C HIS A 197 16.40 13.99 -16.11
N GLY A 198 15.25 14.38 -16.67
CA GLY A 198 14.74 15.75 -16.60
C GLY A 198 15.29 16.70 -17.69
N GLY A 199 16.09 16.20 -18.64
CA GLY A 199 16.61 16.98 -19.76
C GLY A 199 15.59 17.23 -20.87
N GLU A 200 14.63 16.31 -21.08
CA GLU A 200 13.57 16.40 -22.09
C GLU A 200 12.28 16.97 -21.50
N LEU A 201 12.21 18.28 -21.32
CA LEU A 201 11.13 18.97 -20.59
C LEU A 201 9.75 18.75 -21.21
N GLU A 202 9.65 18.68 -22.55
CA GLU A 202 8.37 18.47 -23.22
C GLU A 202 7.83 17.07 -22.92
N LYS A 203 8.69 16.06 -23.02
CA LYS A 203 8.35 14.68 -22.67
C LYS A 203 8.03 14.52 -21.19
N GLN A 204 8.76 15.20 -20.33
CA GLN A 204 8.46 15.24 -18.88
C GLN A 204 7.05 15.77 -18.63
N ARG A 205 6.66 16.91 -19.22
CA ARG A 205 5.32 17.50 -19.03
C ARG A 205 4.20 16.59 -19.53
N GLU A 206 4.41 15.94 -20.69
CA GLU A 206 3.47 14.93 -21.21
C GLU A 206 3.25 13.80 -20.19
N LEU A 207 4.33 13.18 -19.71
CA LEU A 207 4.27 12.06 -18.77
C LEU A 207 3.69 12.49 -17.42
N ARG A 208 4.07 13.65 -16.91
CA ARG A 208 3.51 14.23 -15.68
C ARG A 208 1.99 14.42 -15.79
N HIS A 209 1.50 14.89 -16.93
CA HIS A 209 0.06 14.98 -17.16
C HIS A 209 -0.62 13.60 -17.09
N VAL A 210 -0.05 12.59 -17.75
CA VAL A 210 -0.55 11.20 -17.69
C VAL A 210 -0.57 10.66 -16.26
N HIS A 211 0.48 10.90 -15.47
CA HIS A 211 0.54 10.49 -14.07
C HIS A 211 -0.58 11.15 -13.24
N GLN A 212 -0.80 12.44 -13.39
CA GLN A 212 -1.84 13.18 -12.67
C GLN A 212 -3.25 12.68 -13.01
N GLU A 213 -3.53 12.42 -14.29
CA GLU A 213 -4.82 11.86 -14.72
C GLU A 213 -5.02 10.43 -14.18
N THR A 214 -3.95 9.63 -14.16
CA THR A 214 -3.97 8.27 -13.59
C THR A 214 -4.26 8.31 -12.09
N LEU A 215 -3.62 9.21 -11.36
CA LEU A 215 -3.86 9.40 -9.91
C LEU A 215 -5.31 9.82 -9.62
N LYS A 216 -5.86 10.77 -10.41
CA LYS A 216 -7.27 11.18 -10.30
C LYS A 216 -8.22 10.01 -10.52
N LYS A 217 -7.99 9.21 -11.56
CA LYS A 217 -8.79 8.03 -11.87
C LYS A 217 -8.74 7.00 -10.75
N LEU A 218 -7.55 6.64 -10.27
CA LEU A 218 -7.37 5.68 -9.17
C LEU A 218 -8.03 6.17 -7.88
N ALA A 219 -7.90 7.45 -7.55
CA ALA A 219 -8.57 8.03 -6.39
C ALA A 219 -10.11 7.96 -6.50
N ALA A 220 -10.67 8.15 -7.69
CA ALA A 220 -12.11 7.99 -7.92
C ALA A 220 -12.55 6.52 -7.78
N GLU A 221 -11.77 5.56 -8.31
CA GLU A 221 -12.05 4.13 -8.17
C GLU A 221 -11.98 3.68 -6.70
N LEU A 222 -10.98 4.14 -5.94
CA LEU A 222 -10.85 3.86 -4.50
C LEU A 222 -12.05 4.37 -3.70
N LYS A 223 -12.57 5.57 -4.04
CA LYS A 223 -13.78 6.12 -3.43
C LYS A 223 -15.04 5.30 -3.78
N ALA A 224 -15.12 4.80 -5.01
CA ALA A 224 -16.26 3.99 -5.46
C ALA A 224 -16.31 2.64 -4.73
N VAL A 225 -15.19 1.94 -4.59
CA VAL A 225 -15.11 0.67 -3.86
C VAL A 225 -15.41 0.83 -2.37
N LYS A 226 -15.12 1.98 -1.74
CA LYS A 226 -15.42 2.25 -0.32
C LYS A 226 -16.91 2.42 -0.04
N LYS A 227 -17.73 2.72 -1.08
CA LYS A 227 -19.18 2.95 -0.96
C LYS A 227 -20.01 1.69 -1.22
N SER A 228 -19.43 0.63 -1.73
CA SER A 228 -20.08 -0.66 -2.00
C SER A 228 -19.86 -1.66 -0.87
#